data_6aa39a4cffaa33388b5d6c14cd67933e
#
_entry.id   6aa39a4cffaa33388b5d6c14cd67933e
#
_cell.length_a   1.000
_cell.length_b   1.000
_cell.length_c   1.000
_cell.angle_alpha   90.00
_cell.angle_beta   90.00
_cell.angle_gamma   90.00
#
_symmetry.space_group_name_H-M   'P 1'
#
loop_
_entity.id
_entity.type
_entity.pdbx_description
1 polymer ?
#
loop_
_entity_poly.entity_id
_entity_poly.type
_entity_poly.pdbx_seq_one_letter_code
_entity_poly.pdbx_strand_id
1 'polypeptide(L)'
;STTVEATFTPNDDCASYYLMISTAAEMEQWVNIMGLSLEELVKQWGIEETTEYTHTWTDMTPNTEYTVYALPLDTDGNYGELNTAIATTEQAGGTGVAVIALEVENVSNTEVITRATPNEETASYHYGLIEKTYFEEIGEEAAVELIRNDGYELYSYDEWTWIELVPNIYYYAISTGVNANGEWGETTMVEFYTSVDACADLIPNAFSIYPNPASTMINLQTELRGEAEISIIDMIGRCVKKLNVADINNATINIEGLEKGVYFFMIQTNNKYSVEKLIIK
;
A
#
# COMPACT_ATOMS: atom_id res chain seq x y z
N SER A 1 -3.80 -10.39 -19.74
CA SER A 1 -3.65 -8.94 -19.98
C SER A 1 -4.32 -8.17 -18.86
N THR A 2 -3.59 -7.27 -18.22
CA THR A 2 -4.09 -6.36 -17.19
C THR A 2 -4.58 -5.04 -17.80
N THR A 3 -5.02 -5.08 -19.05
CA THR A 3 -5.51 -3.89 -19.77
C THR A 3 -6.91 -4.09 -20.28
N VAL A 4 -7.68 -3.01 -20.33
CA VAL A 4 -8.97 -2.92 -21.04
C VAL A 4 -8.87 -1.77 -22.04
N GLU A 5 -9.20 -2.04 -23.28
CA GLU A 5 -9.28 -1.02 -24.33
C GLU A 5 -10.73 -0.87 -24.79
N ALA A 6 -11.18 0.36 -24.92
CA ALA A 6 -12.50 0.66 -25.47
C ALA A 6 -12.44 1.85 -26.44
N THR A 7 -13.19 1.73 -27.54
CA THR A 7 -13.37 2.81 -28.52
C THR A 7 -14.77 3.40 -28.37
N PHE A 8 -14.84 4.71 -28.31
CA PHE A 8 -16.06 5.49 -28.18
C PHE A 8 -16.30 6.26 -29.48
N THR A 9 -17.44 6.04 -30.10
CA THR A 9 -17.80 6.69 -31.37
C THR A 9 -19.10 7.46 -31.16
N PRO A 10 -19.03 8.79 -30.86
CA PRO A 10 -20.21 9.62 -30.70
C PRO A 10 -20.96 9.78 -32.02
N ASN A 11 -22.28 9.97 -31.96
CA ASN A 11 -23.10 10.34 -33.10
C ASN A 11 -23.08 11.87 -33.33
N ASP A 12 -23.71 12.34 -34.40
CA ASP A 12 -23.72 13.75 -34.80
C ASP A 12 -24.44 14.68 -33.80
N ASP A 13 -25.32 14.14 -32.94
CA ASP A 13 -26.06 14.88 -31.91
C ASP A 13 -25.28 15.01 -30.59
N CYS A 14 -24.17 14.29 -30.43
CA CYS A 14 -23.34 14.31 -29.23
C CYS A 14 -22.34 15.45 -29.29
N ALA A 15 -22.44 16.40 -28.34
CA ALA A 15 -21.50 17.51 -28.20
C ALA A 15 -20.22 17.09 -27.46
N SER A 16 -20.38 16.32 -26.38
CA SER A 16 -19.29 15.69 -25.59
C SER A 16 -19.81 14.46 -24.86
N TYR A 17 -18.92 13.67 -24.29
CA TYR A 17 -19.28 12.54 -23.45
C TYR A 17 -18.22 12.31 -22.38
N TYR A 18 -18.65 11.77 -21.24
CA TYR A 18 -17.78 11.41 -20.12
C TYR A 18 -17.60 9.90 -20.11
N LEU A 19 -16.35 9.42 -20.04
CA LEU A 19 -16.04 8.00 -20.01
C LEU A 19 -15.26 7.63 -18.75
N MET A 20 -15.54 6.46 -18.19
CA MET A 20 -14.77 5.86 -17.09
C MET A 20 -14.92 4.35 -17.07
N ILE A 21 -14.12 3.70 -16.26
CA ILE A 21 -14.18 2.26 -15.99
C ILE A 21 -14.14 2.02 -14.49
N SER A 22 -14.89 1.03 -14.01
CA SER A 22 -14.84 0.56 -12.62
C SER A 22 -15.44 -0.83 -12.51
N THR A 23 -15.21 -1.52 -11.41
CA THR A 23 -15.98 -2.69 -11.04
C THR A 23 -17.37 -2.29 -10.52
N ALA A 24 -18.34 -3.19 -10.61
CA ALA A 24 -19.67 -2.92 -10.06
C ALA A 24 -19.65 -2.67 -8.55
N ALA A 25 -18.80 -3.39 -7.82
CA ALA A 25 -18.65 -3.25 -6.36
C ALA A 25 -18.06 -1.90 -5.95
N GLU A 26 -17.00 -1.44 -6.63
CA GLU A 26 -16.41 -0.12 -6.38
C GLU A 26 -17.41 1.00 -6.69
N MET A 27 -18.14 0.90 -7.80
CA MET A 27 -19.12 1.90 -8.16
C MET A 27 -20.26 1.99 -7.15
N GLU A 28 -20.78 0.85 -6.68
CA GLU A 28 -21.78 0.81 -5.62
C GLU A 28 -21.26 1.42 -4.30
N GLN A 29 -20.02 1.12 -3.95
CA GLN A 29 -19.39 1.71 -2.77
C GLN A 29 -19.31 3.24 -2.87
N TRP A 30 -18.87 3.78 -4.00
CA TRP A 30 -18.77 5.22 -4.21
C TRP A 30 -20.12 5.93 -4.24
N VAL A 31 -21.15 5.33 -4.88
CA VAL A 31 -22.55 5.81 -4.82
C VAL A 31 -23.00 5.95 -3.38
N ASN A 32 -22.73 4.94 -2.54
CA ASN A 32 -23.13 4.93 -1.13
C ASN A 32 -22.35 5.96 -0.29
N ILE A 33 -21.03 6.09 -0.50
CA ILE A 33 -20.18 7.03 0.26
C ILE A 33 -20.49 8.48 -0.10
N MET A 34 -20.63 8.79 -1.40
CA MET A 34 -20.77 10.15 -1.89
C MET A 34 -22.24 10.61 -1.90
N GLY A 35 -23.21 9.69 -1.88
CA GLY A 35 -24.63 10.01 -2.00
C GLY A 35 -25.01 10.58 -3.36
N LEU A 36 -24.22 10.28 -4.40
CA LEU A 36 -24.43 10.71 -5.79
C LEU A 36 -25.06 9.58 -6.60
N SER A 37 -25.74 9.91 -7.69
CA SER A 37 -26.14 8.91 -8.67
C SER A 37 -24.94 8.40 -9.49
N LEU A 38 -25.14 7.29 -10.19
CA LEU A 38 -24.11 6.72 -11.06
C LEU A 38 -23.71 7.71 -12.17
N GLU A 39 -24.67 8.39 -12.78
CA GLU A 39 -24.44 9.40 -13.82
C GLU A 39 -23.65 10.59 -13.26
N GLU A 40 -23.95 11.03 -12.03
CA GLU A 40 -23.24 12.13 -11.38
C GLU A 40 -21.78 11.76 -11.09
N LEU A 41 -21.50 10.51 -10.72
CA LEU A 41 -20.13 10.00 -10.54
C LEU A 41 -19.36 9.97 -11.87
N VAL A 42 -19.98 9.42 -12.93
CA VAL A 42 -19.35 9.38 -14.26
C VAL A 42 -19.05 10.78 -14.77
N LYS A 43 -19.96 11.73 -14.56
CA LYS A 43 -19.74 13.15 -14.91
C LYS A 43 -18.61 13.78 -14.11
N GLN A 44 -18.50 13.47 -12.82
CA GLN A 44 -17.54 14.13 -11.93
C GLN A 44 -16.13 13.60 -12.10
N TRP A 45 -15.95 12.29 -12.37
CA TRP A 45 -14.67 11.63 -12.41
C TRP A 45 -14.27 11.07 -13.77
N GLY A 46 -15.21 11.06 -14.72
CA GLY A 46 -14.96 10.60 -16.07
C GLY A 46 -14.06 11.55 -16.87
N ILE A 47 -13.39 10.99 -17.83
CA ILE A 47 -12.63 11.75 -18.85
C ILE A 47 -13.65 12.33 -19.83
N GLU A 48 -13.59 13.63 -20.11
CA GLU A 48 -14.46 14.27 -21.12
C GLU A 48 -13.79 14.25 -22.48
N GLU A 49 -14.54 13.77 -23.50
CA GLU A 49 -14.12 13.73 -24.90
C GLU A 49 -15.24 14.24 -25.82
N THR A 50 -14.87 14.72 -27.01
CA THR A 50 -15.81 15.32 -27.96
C THR A 50 -15.83 14.64 -29.34
N THR A 51 -14.88 13.78 -29.61
CA THR A 51 -14.71 13.08 -30.90
C THR A 51 -14.55 11.59 -30.67
N GLU A 52 -14.44 10.81 -31.73
CA GLU A 52 -14.05 9.41 -31.61
C GLU A 52 -12.73 9.29 -30.83
N TYR A 53 -12.74 8.44 -29.80
CA TYR A 53 -11.60 8.27 -28.91
C TYR A 53 -11.44 6.81 -28.49
N THR A 54 -10.21 6.31 -28.51
CA THR A 54 -9.86 5.00 -27.96
C THR A 54 -9.04 5.19 -26.72
N HIS A 55 -9.50 4.64 -25.60
CA HIS A 55 -8.80 4.67 -24.32
C HIS A 55 -8.36 3.26 -23.91
N THR A 56 -7.14 3.17 -23.39
CA THR A 56 -6.58 1.94 -22.82
C THR A 56 -6.31 2.17 -21.34
N TRP A 57 -7.05 1.50 -20.48
CA TRP A 57 -6.77 1.41 -19.05
C TRP A 57 -5.73 0.32 -18.82
N THR A 58 -4.69 0.63 -18.09
CA THR A 58 -3.59 -0.28 -17.72
C THR A 58 -3.66 -0.64 -16.23
N ASP A 59 -2.86 -1.61 -15.82
CA ASP A 59 -2.71 -2.03 -14.42
C ASP A 59 -4.03 -2.46 -13.74
N MET A 60 -4.93 -2.99 -14.56
CA MET A 60 -6.20 -3.53 -14.10
C MET A 60 -6.01 -4.87 -13.39
N THR A 61 -6.82 -5.13 -12.37
CA THR A 61 -6.81 -6.43 -11.67
C THR A 61 -7.13 -7.57 -12.66
N PRO A 62 -6.30 -8.63 -12.73
CA PRO A 62 -6.57 -9.78 -13.58
C PRO A 62 -7.87 -10.51 -13.21
N ASN A 63 -8.42 -11.26 -14.16
CA ASN A 63 -9.63 -12.08 -13.99
C ASN A 63 -10.81 -11.33 -13.33
N THR A 64 -10.92 -10.04 -13.63
CA THR A 64 -11.89 -9.14 -13.01
C THR A 64 -12.82 -8.56 -14.07
N GLU A 65 -14.12 -8.57 -13.77
CA GLU A 65 -15.14 -7.95 -14.61
C GLU A 65 -15.20 -6.45 -14.33
N TYR A 66 -15.04 -5.67 -15.37
CA TYR A 66 -15.15 -4.21 -15.35
C TYR A 66 -16.32 -3.76 -16.21
N THR A 67 -16.96 -2.68 -15.79
CA THR A 67 -17.94 -1.96 -16.58
C THR A 67 -17.33 -0.65 -17.07
N VAL A 68 -17.32 -0.48 -18.38
CA VAL A 68 -16.99 0.77 -19.05
C VAL A 68 -18.27 1.58 -19.16
N TYR A 69 -18.23 2.84 -18.74
CA TYR A 69 -19.35 3.77 -18.74
C TYR A 69 -19.10 4.88 -19.75
N ALA A 70 -20.19 5.30 -20.45
CA ALA A 70 -20.18 6.47 -21.31
C ALA A 70 -21.48 7.27 -21.12
N LEU A 71 -21.35 8.52 -20.66
CA LEU A 71 -22.47 9.44 -20.44
C LEU A 71 -22.41 10.57 -21.50
N PRO A 72 -23.27 10.55 -22.53
CA PRO A 72 -23.26 11.58 -23.58
C PRO A 72 -23.98 12.86 -23.15
N LEU A 73 -23.53 13.97 -23.70
CA LEU A 73 -24.12 15.31 -23.60
C LEU A 73 -24.46 15.81 -24.99
N ASP A 74 -25.69 16.26 -25.23
CA ASP A 74 -26.10 16.81 -26.51
C ASP A 74 -25.68 18.29 -26.69
N THR A 75 -25.92 18.85 -27.87
CA THR A 75 -25.61 20.26 -28.20
C THR A 75 -26.48 21.28 -27.44
N ASP A 76 -27.60 20.85 -26.86
CA ASP A 76 -28.49 21.67 -26.05
C ASP A 76 -28.14 21.63 -24.55
N GLY A 77 -27.14 20.81 -24.17
CA GLY A 77 -26.66 20.65 -22.81
C GLY A 77 -27.46 19.64 -21.98
N ASN A 78 -28.20 18.74 -22.62
CA ASN A 78 -28.92 17.66 -21.91
C ASN A 78 -28.09 16.39 -21.92
N TYR A 79 -28.08 15.67 -20.79
CA TYR A 79 -27.46 14.34 -20.70
C TYR A 79 -28.38 13.28 -21.29
N GLY A 80 -27.80 12.40 -22.09
CA GLY A 80 -28.46 11.21 -22.61
C GLY A 80 -28.44 10.05 -21.61
N GLU A 81 -28.85 8.87 -22.06
CA GLU A 81 -28.81 7.66 -21.27
C GLU A 81 -27.34 7.23 -21.04
N LEU A 82 -27.05 6.72 -19.82
CA LEU A 82 -25.77 6.15 -19.52
C LEU A 82 -25.57 4.84 -20.27
N ASN A 83 -24.60 4.80 -21.17
CA ASN A 83 -24.23 3.59 -21.90
C ASN A 83 -23.17 2.81 -21.11
N THR A 84 -23.28 1.48 -21.16
CA THR A 84 -22.34 0.58 -20.48
C THR A 84 -21.89 -0.56 -21.39
N ALA A 85 -20.65 -0.99 -21.22
CA ALA A 85 -20.09 -2.19 -21.80
C ALA A 85 -19.29 -2.98 -20.76
N ILE A 86 -19.37 -4.30 -20.80
CA ILE A 86 -18.64 -5.16 -19.86
C ILE A 86 -17.39 -5.70 -20.55
N ALA A 87 -16.27 -5.65 -19.83
CA ALA A 87 -15.01 -6.27 -20.20
C ALA A 87 -14.45 -7.06 -19.02
N THR A 88 -13.92 -8.25 -19.30
CA THR A 88 -13.23 -9.04 -18.26
C THR A 88 -11.76 -9.13 -18.63
N THR A 89 -10.88 -8.75 -17.70
CA THR A 89 -9.43 -8.90 -17.87
C THR A 89 -9.05 -10.38 -17.87
N GLU A 90 -8.05 -10.73 -18.66
CA GLU A 90 -7.54 -12.10 -18.69
C GLU A 90 -6.95 -12.50 -17.33
N GLN A 91 -7.03 -13.79 -17.03
CA GLN A 91 -6.33 -14.33 -15.85
C GLN A 91 -4.82 -14.16 -16.02
N ALA A 92 -4.14 -13.68 -14.99
CA ALA A 92 -2.68 -13.63 -14.97
C ALA A 92 -2.07 -14.97 -14.52
N GLY A 93 -0.82 -15.19 -14.89
CA GLY A 93 -0.02 -16.32 -14.47
C GLY A 93 -0.30 -17.62 -15.25
N GLY A 94 0.63 -18.55 -15.14
CA GLY A 94 0.52 -19.92 -15.58
C GLY A 94 0.08 -20.85 -14.45
N THR A 95 0.24 -22.18 -14.67
CA THR A 95 -0.09 -23.22 -13.65
C THR A 95 1.15 -23.84 -13.01
N GLY A 96 2.33 -23.31 -13.34
CA GLY A 96 3.59 -23.74 -12.77
C GLY A 96 3.88 -23.07 -11.42
N VAL A 97 5.14 -23.05 -11.02
CA VAL A 97 5.56 -22.47 -9.73
C VAL A 97 5.68 -20.97 -9.85
N ALA A 98 4.91 -20.24 -9.04
CA ALA A 98 5.06 -18.80 -8.90
C ALA A 98 6.39 -18.46 -8.21
N VAL A 99 7.17 -17.57 -8.81
CA VAL A 99 8.46 -17.10 -8.28
C VAL A 99 8.58 -15.61 -8.50
N ILE A 100 8.96 -14.87 -7.48
CA ILE A 100 9.20 -13.43 -7.56
C ILE A 100 10.70 -13.18 -7.36
N ALA A 101 11.37 -12.64 -8.39
CA ALA A 101 12.71 -12.11 -8.23
C ALA A 101 12.61 -10.80 -7.42
N LEU A 102 13.23 -10.79 -6.25
CA LEU A 102 13.22 -9.65 -5.33
C LEU A 102 14.62 -9.06 -5.22
N GLU A 103 14.76 -7.78 -5.56
CA GLU A 103 16.00 -7.03 -5.45
C GLU A 103 15.86 -5.93 -4.39
N VAL A 104 16.96 -5.67 -3.69
CA VAL A 104 17.05 -4.62 -2.67
C VAL A 104 18.22 -3.71 -3.03
N GLU A 105 17.95 -2.44 -3.23
CA GLU A 105 18.94 -1.45 -3.64
C GLU A 105 18.86 -0.17 -2.84
N ASN A 106 19.90 0.64 -2.94
CA ASN A 106 19.99 1.98 -2.37
C ASN A 106 19.62 2.05 -0.88
N VAL A 107 20.09 1.05 -0.11
CA VAL A 107 19.83 1.00 1.33
C VAL A 107 20.54 2.16 2.02
N SER A 108 19.77 3.01 2.66
CA SER A 108 20.26 4.09 3.52
C SER A 108 20.04 3.76 5.01
N ASN A 109 20.08 4.77 5.86
CA ASN A 109 19.74 4.62 7.27
C ASN A 109 18.23 4.47 7.53
N THR A 110 17.38 5.08 6.68
CA THR A 110 15.92 5.10 6.85
C THR A 110 15.13 4.77 5.59
N GLU A 111 15.83 4.45 4.49
CA GLU A 111 15.19 4.19 3.19
C GLU A 111 15.82 2.99 2.51
N VAL A 112 15.02 2.31 1.69
CA VAL A 112 15.45 1.23 0.80
C VAL A 112 14.54 1.21 -0.43
N ILE A 113 15.10 0.87 -1.58
CA ILE A 113 14.33 0.56 -2.79
C ILE A 113 14.25 -0.95 -2.93
N THR A 114 13.05 -1.46 -3.14
CA THR A 114 12.80 -2.86 -3.50
C THR A 114 12.24 -2.93 -4.90
N ARG A 115 12.64 -3.94 -5.67
CA ARG A 115 12.08 -4.29 -6.97
C ARG A 115 11.61 -5.73 -6.94
N ALA A 116 10.35 -5.93 -7.28
CA ALA A 116 9.73 -7.24 -7.35
C ALA A 116 9.34 -7.56 -8.79
N THR A 117 9.88 -8.64 -9.33
CA THR A 117 9.60 -9.07 -10.70
C THR A 117 9.01 -10.48 -10.68
N PRO A 118 7.70 -10.64 -10.91
CA PRO A 118 7.07 -11.95 -10.98
C PRO A 118 7.46 -12.67 -12.27
N ASN A 119 7.56 -14.01 -12.21
CA ASN A 119 7.71 -14.85 -13.41
C ASN A 119 6.35 -15.01 -14.14
N GLU A 120 6.36 -15.65 -15.31
CA GLU A 120 5.16 -15.88 -16.13
C GLU A 120 4.13 -16.80 -15.46
N GLU A 121 4.53 -17.56 -14.45
CA GLU A 121 3.63 -18.46 -13.70
C GLU A 121 2.88 -17.75 -12.56
N THR A 122 3.30 -16.54 -12.18
CA THR A 122 2.72 -15.78 -11.07
C THR A 122 1.42 -15.08 -11.49
N ALA A 123 0.32 -15.41 -10.84
CA ALA A 123 -0.96 -14.74 -11.03
C ALA A 123 -1.09 -13.47 -10.18
N SER A 124 -0.71 -13.55 -8.90
CA SER A 124 -0.52 -12.43 -7.98
C SER A 124 0.56 -12.75 -6.98
N TYR A 125 1.05 -11.74 -6.29
CA TYR A 125 2.04 -11.91 -5.23
C TYR A 125 1.90 -10.85 -4.15
N HIS A 126 2.41 -11.19 -2.97
CA HIS A 126 2.51 -10.28 -1.83
C HIS A 126 3.98 -10.07 -1.50
N TYR A 127 4.33 -8.86 -1.09
CA TYR A 127 5.63 -8.60 -0.52
C TYR A 127 5.59 -7.53 0.57
N GLY A 128 6.62 -7.53 1.41
CA GLY A 128 6.77 -6.57 2.50
C GLY A 128 8.12 -6.71 3.17
N LEU A 129 8.34 -5.85 4.17
CA LEU A 129 9.53 -5.86 5.00
C LEU A 129 9.20 -6.38 6.39
N ILE A 130 10.08 -7.20 6.96
CA ILE A 130 10.00 -7.65 8.35
C ILE A 130 11.35 -7.38 9.03
N GLU A 131 11.32 -6.80 10.22
CA GLU A 131 12.50 -6.63 11.05
C GLU A 131 13.03 -8.00 11.49
N LYS A 132 14.35 -8.21 11.38
CA LYS A 132 14.96 -9.53 11.59
C LYS A 132 14.74 -10.10 12.98
N THR A 133 14.79 -9.28 14.04
CA THR A 133 14.57 -9.76 15.41
C THR A 133 13.14 -10.28 15.58
N TYR A 134 12.18 -9.61 14.97
CA TYR A 134 10.80 -10.08 14.98
C TYR A 134 10.60 -11.35 14.12
N PHE A 135 11.22 -11.40 12.95
CA PHE A 135 11.24 -12.62 12.13
C PHE A 135 11.77 -13.83 12.92
N GLU A 136 12.87 -13.64 13.68
CA GLU A 136 13.45 -14.69 14.53
C GLU A 136 12.54 -15.04 15.72
N GLU A 137 11.77 -14.09 16.25
CA GLU A 137 10.81 -14.31 17.35
C GLU A 137 9.63 -15.19 16.88
N ILE A 138 9.04 -14.89 15.70
CA ILE A 138 7.84 -15.58 15.21
C ILE A 138 8.13 -16.81 14.37
N GLY A 139 9.32 -16.88 13.77
CA GLY A 139 9.76 -17.93 12.85
C GLY A 139 9.32 -17.71 11.39
N GLU A 140 10.00 -18.38 10.49
CA GLU A 140 9.82 -18.20 9.04
C GLU A 140 8.39 -18.45 8.55
N GLU A 141 7.75 -19.54 9.02
CA GLU A 141 6.40 -19.91 8.58
C GLU A 141 5.38 -18.80 8.94
N ALA A 142 5.45 -18.28 10.17
CA ALA A 142 4.56 -17.21 10.61
C ALA A 142 4.88 -15.87 9.91
N ALA A 143 6.15 -15.59 9.61
CA ALA A 143 6.55 -14.41 8.88
C ALA A 143 6.02 -14.41 7.43
N VAL A 144 6.12 -15.56 6.75
CA VAL A 144 5.56 -15.72 5.39
C VAL A 144 4.04 -15.58 5.41
N GLU A 145 3.37 -16.15 6.40
CA GLU A 145 1.91 -16.02 6.54
C GLU A 145 1.48 -14.56 6.82
N LEU A 146 2.28 -13.82 7.59
CA LEU A 146 2.05 -12.38 7.80
C LEU A 146 2.12 -11.60 6.48
N ILE A 147 3.12 -11.89 5.62
CA ILE A 147 3.24 -11.25 4.30
C ILE A 147 2.06 -11.62 3.39
N ARG A 148 1.58 -12.85 3.43
CA ARG A 148 0.40 -13.29 2.67
C ARG A 148 -0.87 -12.57 3.05
N ASN A 149 -1.04 -12.27 4.34
CA ASN A 149 -2.26 -11.66 4.87
C ASN A 149 -2.22 -10.13 4.85
N ASP A 150 -1.08 -9.53 5.14
CA ASP A 150 -0.94 -8.09 5.39
C ASP A 150 -0.04 -7.38 4.38
N GLY A 151 0.70 -8.12 3.53
CA GLY A 151 1.54 -7.57 2.47
C GLY A 151 0.72 -6.95 1.34
N TYR A 152 1.37 -6.09 0.54
CA TYR A 152 0.73 -5.53 -0.66
C TYR A 152 0.53 -6.63 -1.70
N GLU A 153 -0.70 -6.74 -2.22
CA GLU A 153 -1.01 -7.64 -3.33
C GLU A 153 -0.77 -6.94 -4.66
N LEU A 154 0.01 -7.58 -5.52
CA LEU A 154 0.46 -7.04 -6.80
C LEU A 154 0.34 -8.10 -7.91
N TYR A 155 0.28 -7.63 -9.17
CA TYR A 155 0.02 -8.48 -10.34
C TYR A 155 1.09 -8.35 -11.43
N SER A 156 2.00 -7.38 -11.31
CA SER A 156 3.04 -7.06 -12.30
C SER A 156 4.32 -6.62 -11.59
N TYR A 157 5.35 -6.25 -12.37
CA TYR A 157 6.56 -5.61 -11.83
C TYR A 157 6.19 -4.43 -10.93
N ASP A 158 6.87 -4.34 -9.78
CA ASP A 158 6.76 -3.21 -8.87
C ASP A 158 8.14 -2.74 -8.41
N GLU A 159 8.27 -1.42 -8.27
CA GLU A 159 9.40 -0.76 -7.64
C GLU A 159 8.86 0.17 -6.54
N TRP A 160 9.29 -0.06 -5.31
CA TRP A 160 8.82 0.73 -4.17
C TRP A 160 9.97 1.26 -3.33
N THR A 161 9.87 2.52 -2.89
CA THR A 161 10.78 3.13 -1.92
C THR A 161 10.13 3.07 -0.54
N TRP A 162 10.67 2.22 0.33
CA TRP A 162 10.33 2.18 1.73
C TRP A 162 11.04 3.32 2.44
N ILE A 163 10.31 4.08 3.21
CA ILE A 163 10.82 5.24 3.96
C ILE A 163 10.55 5.05 5.45
N GLU A 164 11.23 5.83 6.28
CA GLU A 164 11.06 5.82 7.74
C GLU A 164 11.43 4.47 8.39
N LEU A 165 12.32 3.71 7.75
CA LEU A 165 12.87 2.50 8.36
C LEU A 165 13.68 2.86 9.61
N VAL A 166 13.72 1.92 10.55
CA VAL A 166 14.57 2.06 11.74
C VAL A 166 16.03 1.90 11.35
N PRO A 167 16.90 2.88 11.64
CA PRO A 167 18.32 2.75 11.36
C PRO A 167 19.02 1.69 12.22
N ASN A 168 20.15 1.17 11.74
CA ASN A 168 20.99 0.21 12.46
C ASN A 168 20.26 -1.11 12.79
N ILE A 169 19.36 -1.55 11.90
CA ILE A 169 18.57 -2.78 12.05
C ILE A 169 18.67 -3.62 10.79
N TYR A 170 18.66 -4.93 10.95
CA TYR A 170 18.49 -5.89 9.87
C TYR A 170 17.03 -6.13 9.56
N TYR A 171 16.70 -6.15 8.28
CA TYR A 171 15.39 -6.46 7.74
C TYR A 171 15.48 -7.64 6.77
N TYR A 172 14.37 -8.34 6.62
CA TYR A 172 14.09 -9.20 5.48
C TYR A 172 13.05 -8.53 4.58
N ALA A 173 13.37 -8.37 3.29
CA ALA A 173 12.39 -8.19 2.26
C ALA A 173 11.90 -9.60 1.86
N ILE A 174 10.60 -9.85 1.96
CA ILE A 174 10.00 -11.15 1.73
C ILE A 174 8.93 -11.01 0.66
N SER A 175 8.93 -11.90 -0.33
CA SER A 175 7.86 -12.02 -1.32
C SER A 175 7.41 -13.46 -1.49
N THR A 176 6.13 -13.65 -1.78
CA THR A 176 5.49 -14.94 -2.03
C THR A 176 4.32 -14.74 -2.98
N GLY A 177 4.11 -15.59 -3.96
CA GLY A 177 3.09 -15.46 -4.98
C GLY A 177 2.27 -16.72 -5.17
N VAL A 178 1.13 -16.57 -5.83
CA VAL A 178 0.27 -17.68 -6.26
C VAL A 178 0.25 -17.79 -7.78
N ASN A 179 0.08 -19.04 -8.27
CA ASN A 179 -0.15 -19.30 -9.68
C ASN A 179 -1.65 -19.16 -10.05
N ALA A 180 -1.99 -19.39 -11.31
CA ALA A 180 -3.37 -19.32 -11.79
C ALA A 180 -4.35 -20.31 -11.12
N ASN A 181 -3.83 -21.36 -10.46
CA ASN A 181 -4.65 -22.31 -9.69
C ASN A 181 -4.84 -21.86 -8.23
N GLY A 182 -4.24 -20.74 -7.79
CA GLY A 182 -4.23 -20.28 -6.40
C GLY A 182 -3.24 -21.06 -5.50
N GLU A 183 -2.28 -21.76 -6.09
CA GLU A 183 -1.26 -22.51 -5.35
C GLU A 183 -0.07 -21.58 -5.04
N TRP A 184 0.35 -21.56 -3.78
CA TRP A 184 1.51 -20.78 -3.35
C TRP A 184 2.80 -21.37 -3.93
N GLY A 185 3.62 -20.51 -4.51
CA GLY A 185 4.91 -20.83 -5.07
C GLY A 185 6.07 -20.68 -4.08
N GLU A 186 7.27 -20.39 -4.60
CA GLU A 186 8.45 -20.19 -3.79
C GLU A 186 8.40 -18.84 -3.05
N THR A 187 8.92 -18.85 -1.82
CA THR A 187 9.15 -17.62 -1.06
C THR A 187 10.55 -17.11 -1.32
N THR A 188 10.68 -15.85 -1.73
CA THR A 188 11.96 -15.18 -1.88
C THR A 188 12.20 -14.28 -0.69
N MET A 189 13.41 -14.35 -0.11
CA MET A 189 13.83 -13.50 1.02
C MET A 189 15.19 -12.88 0.74
N VAL A 190 15.30 -11.58 0.98
CA VAL A 190 16.55 -10.81 0.84
C VAL A 190 16.80 -10.08 2.15
N GLU A 191 17.92 -10.42 2.82
CA GLU A 191 18.37 -9.70 4.01
C GLU A 191 19.08 -8.40 3.63
N PHE A 192 18.78 -7.31 4.32
CA PHE A 192 19.53 -6.07 4.22
C PHE A 192 19.65 -5.39 5.58
N TYR A 193 20.58 -4.45 5.66
CA TYR A 193 20.87 -3.72 6.90
C TYR A 193 20.80 -2.22 6.65
N THR A 194 19.96 -1.52 7.40
CA THR A 194 19.90 -0.06 7.37
C THR A 194 21.15 0.53 8.01
N SER A 195 21.85 1.40 7.27
CA SER A 195 23.11 1.96 7.76
C SER A 195 22.88 2.85 8.98
N VAL A 196 23.93 3.04 9.76
CA VAL A 196 23.95 4.10 10.78
C VAL A 196 24.21 5.41 10.05
N ASP A 197 23.36 6.41 10.21
CA ASP A 197 23.74 7.75 9.79
C ASP A 197 25.01 8.16 10.56
N ALA A 198 26.06 8.56 9.84
CA ALA A 198 27.33 8.97 10.47
C ALA A 198 27.17 10.15 11.45
N CYS A 199 25.97 10.76 11.50
CA CYS A 199 25.58 11.84 12.38
C CYS A 199 24.44 11.50 13.35
N ALA A 200 23.81 10.32 13.25
CA ALA A 200 22.70 9.91 14.13
C ALA A 200 23.16 8.88 15.15
N ASP A 201 23.17 9.25 16.42
CA ASP A 201 23.50 8.33 17.53
C ASP A 201 22.24 7.58 17.98
N LEU A 202 22.25 6.25 17.89
CA LEU A 202 21.26 5.41 18.59
C LEU A 202 21.47 5.57 20.10
N ILE A 203 20.46 6.03 20.82
CA ILE A 203 20.45 6.03 22.28
C ILE A 203 19.63 4.82 22.73
N PRO A 204 20.24 3.72 23.11
CA PRO A 204 19.50 2.57 23.62
C PRO A 204 18.79 2.95 24.93
N ASN A 205 17.56 2.51 25.08
CA ASN A 205 16.73 2.74 26.28
C ASN A 205 16.58 4.22 26.67
N ALA A 206 16.55 5.13 25.69
CA ALA A 206 16.39 6.57 25.93
C ALA A 206 15.01 6.93 26.48
N PHE A 207 14.01 6.06 26.31
CA PHE A 207 12.66 6.24 26.79
C PHE A 207 12.00 4.90 27.12
N SER A 208 10.87 4.97 27.79
CA SER A 208 9.94 3.85 27.94
C SER A 208 8.51 4.33 27.68
N ILE A 209 7.66 3.43 27.20
CA ILE A 209 6.25 3.69 26.92
C ILE A 209 5.36 2.87 27.85
N TYR A 210 4.31 3.51 28.38
CA TYR A 210 3.34 2.82 29.24
C TYR A 210 1.92 3.41 29.11
N PRO A 211 0.86 2.60 29.27
CA PRO A 211 0.93 1.14 29.37
C PRO A 211 1.43 0.51 28.06
N ASN A 212 2.11 -0.61 28.13
CA ASN A 212 2.44 -1.47 27.02
C ASN A 212 2.21 -2.93 27.46
N PRO A 213 1.19 -3.65 26.96
CA PRO A 213 0.25 -3.31 25.87
C PRO A 213 -0.72 -2.16 26.19
N ALA A 214 -1.04 -1.38 25.16
CA ALA A 214 -1.91 -0.20 25.18
C ALA A 214 -3.21 -0.39 24.36
N SER A 215 -4.17 0.53 24.49
CA SER A 215 -5.42 0.51 23.71
C SER A 215 -5.75 1.83 23.05
N THR A 216 -5.60 2.97 23.73
CA THR A 216 -6.00 4.29 23.24
C THR A 216 -4.92 5.34 23.37
N MET A 217 -4.13 5.25 24.43
CA MET A 217 -3.10 6.24 24.74
C MET A 217 -1.88 5.55 25.35
N ILE A 218 -0.71 6.11 25.07
CA ILE A 218 0.54 5.78 25.71
C ILE A 218 1.18 7.04 26.28
N ASN A 219 1.86 6.91 27.40
CA ASN A 219 2.67 7.95 28.01
C ASN A 219 4.13 7.62 27.78
N LEU A 220 4.89 8.64 27.51
CA LEU A 220 6.32 8.56 27.32
C LEU A 220 7.04 8.94 28.62
N GLN A 221 7.99 8.14 29.03
CA GLN A 221 8.89 8.46 30.10
C GLN A 221 10.32 8.53 29.57
N THR A 222 10.93 9.71 29.60
CA THR A 222 12.26 9.95 29.07
C THR A 222 12.94 11.10 29.79
N GLU A 223 14.28 11.12 29.78
CA GLU A 223 15.08 12.25 30.19
C GLU A 223 15.40 13.20 29.03
N LEU A 224 15.04 12.81 27.78
CA LEU A 224 15.20 13.70 26.65
C LEU A 224 14.32 14.94 26.77
N ARG A 225 14.74 16.03 26.17
CA ARG A 225 14.08 17.34 26.19
C ARG A 225 14.03 17.95 24.81
N GLY A 226 13.01 18.78 24.58
CA GLY A 226 12.85 19.56 23.36
C GLY A 226 12.00 18.87 22.32
N GLU A 227 12.07 19.42 21.12
CA GLU A 227 11.29 18.91 19.98
C GLU A 227 11.74 17.53 19.56
N ALA A 228 10.77 16.69 19.23
CA ALA A 228 11.01 15.37 18.69
C ALA A 228 9.96 14.99 17.66
N GLU A 229 10.38 14.19 16.70
CA GLU A 229 9.50 13.49 15.78
C GLU A 229 9.26 12.06 16.32
N ILE A 230 7.99 11.65 16.31
CA ILE A 230 7.58 10.32 16.73
C ILE A 230 6.96 9.62 15.53
N SER A 231 7.45 8.42 15.19
CA SER A 231 6.90 7.55 14.17
C SER A 231 6.44 6.24 14.79
N ILE A 232 5.23 5.76 14.42
CA ILE A 232 4.74 4.43 14.76
C ILE A 232 4.72 3.63 13.46
N ILE A 233 5.47 2.54 13.43
CA ILE A 233 5.74 1.73 12.25
C ILE A 233 5.19 0.34 12.52
N ASP A 234 4.44 -0.21 11.57
CA ASP A 234 3.91 -1.58 11.68
C ASP A 234 5.00 -2.63 11.40
N MET A 235 4.63 -3.90 11.55
CA MET A 235 5.57 -5.02 11.44
C MET A 235 6.07 -5.27 10.01
N ILE A 236 5.41 -4.69 9.01
CA ILE A 236 5.83 -4.76 7.60
C ILE A 236 6.48 -3.45 7.11
N GLY A 237 6.92 -2.59 8.04
CA GLY A 237 7.71 -1.39 7.74
C GLY A 237 6.91 -0.16 7.32
N ARG A 238 5.55 -0.17 7.40
CA ARG A 238 4.75 1.01 7.05
C ARG A 238 4.66 1.98 8.23
N CYS A 239 4.92 3.25 8.01
CA CYS A 239 4.62 4.29 8.99
C CYS A 239 3.10 4.52 9.05
N VAL A 240 2.47 4.06 10.13
CA VAL A 240 1.02 4.16 10.33
C VAL A 240 0.62 5.43 11.09
N LYS A 241 1.56 6.07 11.75
CA LYS A 241 1.34 7.35 12.44
C LYS A 241 2.64 8.12 12.61
N LYS A 242 2.60 9.42 12.29
CA LYS A 242 3.72 10.34 12.47
C LYS A 242 3.25 11.61 13.16
N LEU A 243 4.00 12.12 14.11
CA LEU A 243 3.68 13.34 14.84
C LEU A 243 4.94 14.05 15.36
N ASN A 244 4.87 15.37 15.42
CA ASN A 244 5.89 16.20 16.04
C ASN A 244 5.40 16.67 17.41
N VAL A 245 6.25 16.55 18.42
CA VAL A 245 6.01 17.05 19.77
C VAL A 245 6.99 18.16 20.11
N ALA A 246 6.49 19.25 20.65
CA ALA A 246 7.33 20.41 21.01
C ALA A 246 8.21 20.15 22.23
N ASP A 247 7.79 19.27 23.13
CA ASP A 247 8.59 18.76 24.24
C ASP A 247 8.23 17.29 24.48
N ILE A 248 9.22 16.44 24.27
CA ILE A 248 9.06 14.98 24.39
C ILE A 248 8.93 14.52 25.84
N ASN A 249 9.39 15.32 26.82
CA ASN A 249 9.34 14.90 28.19
C ASN A 249 7.92 14.78 28.72
N ASN A 250 7.55 13.57 29.15
CA ASN A 250 6.20 13.20 29.60
C ASN A 250 5.09 13.44 28.57
N ALA A 251 5.38 13.30 27.28
CA ALA A 251 4.39 13.38 26.23
C ALA A 251 3.37 12.23 26.33
N THR A 252 2.12 12.53 26.04
CA THR A 252 1.04 11.54 25.93
C THR A 252 0.61 11.44 24.46
N ILE A 253 0.65 10.24 23.92
CA ILE A 253 0.40 9.97 22.52
C ILE A 253 -0.92 9.22 22.38
N ASN A 254 -1.84 9.78 21.62
CA ASN A 254 -3.07 9.09 21.26
C ASN A 254 -2.77 8.06 20.16
N ILE A 255 -3.13 6.79 20.41
CA ILE A 255 -3.00 5.67 19.46
C ILE A 255 -4.37 5.09 19.06
N GLU A 256 -5.44 5.81 19.39
CA GLU A 256 -6.80 5.42 18.99
C GLU A 256 -6.90 5.35 17.46
N GLY A 257 -7.55 4.30 16.96
CA GLY A 257 -7.70 4.03 15.53
C GLY A 257 -6.59 3.18 14.91
N LEU A 258 -5.51 2.86 15.64
CA LEU A 258 -4.57 1.86 15.21
C LEU A 258 -5.11 0.46 15.52
N GLU A 259 -4.92 -0.46 14.59
CA GLU A 259 -5.36 -1.85 14.72
C GLU A 259 -4.57 -2.60 15.81
N LYS A 260 -5.13 -3.70 16.30
CA LYS A 260 -4.44 -4.56 17.27
C LYS A 260 -3.23 -5.20 16.61
N GLY A 261 -2.09 -5.13 17.27
CA GLY A 261 -0.86 -5.66 16.69
C GLY A 261 0.38 -5.22 17.42
N VAL A 262 1.51 -5.56 16.83
CA VAL A 262 2.84 -5.15 17.27
C VAL A 262 3.34 -4.05 16.35
N TYR A 263 3.94 -3.02 16.94
CA TYR A 263 4.47 -1.86 16.24
C TYR A 263 5.84 -1.50 16.81
N PHE A 264 6.64 -0.79 16.02
CA PHE A 264 7.81 -0.06 16.49
C PHE A 264 7.44 1.39 16.76
N PHE A 265 7.76 1.85 17.95
CA PHE A 265 7.60 3.24 18.37
C PHE A 265 8.97 3.90 18.32
N MET A 266 9.21 4.76 17.36
CA MET A 266 10.48 5.45 17.13
C MET A 266 10.38 6.91 17.55
N ILE A 267 11.41 7.40 18.22
CA ILE A 267 11.59 8.80 18.55
C ILE A 267 12.87 9.28 17.89
N GLN A 268 12.78 10.40 17.20
CA GLN A 268 13.94 11.10 16.63
C GLN A 268 14.01 12.52 17.18
N THR A 269 15.17 12.90 17.70
CA THR A 269 15.46 14.24 18.22
C THR A 269 16.94 14.61 17.99
N ASN A 270 17.23 15.80 17.45
CA ASN A 270 18.60 16.34 17.27
C ASN A 270 19.61 15.31 16.73
N ASN A 271 19.33 14.65 15.62
CA ASN A 271 20.16 13.58 15.05
C ASN A 271 20.35 12.34 15.95
N LYS A 272 19.47 12.15 16.93
CA LYS A 272 19.46 10.96 17.78
C LYS A 272 18.12 10.27 17.66
N TYR A 273 18.13 8.94 17.67
CA TYR A 273 16.88 8.17 17.65
C TYR A 273 16.91 7.06 18.69
N SER A 274 15.73 6.63 19.08
CA SER A 274 15.53 5.48 19.96
C SER A 274 14.24 4.77 19.56
N VAL A 275 14.20 3.46 19.73
CA VAL A 275 13.09 2.61 19.32
C VAL A 275 12.67 1.70 20.45
N GLU A 276 11.34 1.53 20.61
CA GLU A 276 10.72 0.62 21.56
C GLU A 276 9.59 -0.16 20.89
N LYS A 277 9.40 -1.42 21.33
CA LYS A 277 8.27 -2.25 20.89
C LYS A 277 6.97 -1.76 21.53
N LEU A 278 5.95 -1.46 20.72
CA LEU A 278 4.59 -1.10 21.16
C LEU A 278 3.62 -2.22 20.82
N ILE A 279 2.81 -2.66 21.79
CA ILE A 279 1.77 -3.67 21.59
C ILE A 279 0.40 -3.00 21.79
N ILE A 280 -0.46 -3.08 20.78
CA ILE A 280 -1.85 -2.58 20.80
C ILE A 280 -2.81 -3.76 20.94
N LYS A 281 -3.76 -3.67 21.89
CA LYS A 281 -4.71 -4.74 22.25
C LYS A 281 -6.19 -4.36 22.13
#